data_b9d4fd1c263976bed578dfdbb52050a5
#
_entry.id   b9d4fd1c263976bed578dfdbb52050a5
#
_cell.length_a   1.000
_cell.length_b   1.000
_cell.length_c   1.000
_cell.angle_alpha   90.00
_cell.angle_beta   90.00
_cell.angle_gamma   90.00
#
_symmetry.space_group_name_H-M   'P 1'
#
loop_
_entity.id
_entity.type
_entity.pdbx_description
1 polymer ?
#
loop_
_entity_poly.entity_id
_entity_poly.type
_entity_poly.pdbx_seq_one_letter_code
_entity_poly.pdbx_strand_id
1 'polypeptide(L)'
;MREDTEMKKMKKYYLAYGSNLNIAQMQFRCPDAVVVGTAVIPDYELLFKGSLTGAYLTIEPRQGAQVPVGVWEVSLADELKLDRYEGFPNFYYKKEMRLPVKDIRTGKVKLHDAFVYIMHEDRKLGVPTSFYMRTCLEGYRDFGFDTAFLLAAYDRSL
;
A
#
# COMPACT_ATOMS: atom_id res chain seq x y z
N MET A 1 -13.71 -23.81 -11.07
CA MET A 1 -14.60 -23.85 -9.91
C MET A 1 -13.88 -24.27 -8.64
N ARG A 2 -13.28 -25.45 -8.62
CA ARG A 2 -12.49 -25.91 -7.47
C ARG A 2 -11.26 -25.03 -7.24
N GLU A 3 -10.58 -24.64 -8.32
CA GLU A 3 -9.42 -23.75 -8.27
C GLU A 3 -9.79 -22.37 -7.73
N ASP A 4 -10.92 -21.79 -8.18
CA ASP A 4 -11.39 -20.49 -7.71
C ASP A 4 -11.68 -20.50 -6.22
N THR A 5 -12.28 -21.60 -5.72
CA THR A 5 -12.58 -21.73 -4.30
C THR A 5 -11.30 -21.85 -3.47
N GLU A 6 -10.30 -22.60 -3.97
CA GLU A 6 -9.02 -22.73 -3.30
C GLU A 6 -8.25 -21.41 -3.31
N MET A 7 -8.25 -20.68 -4.44
CA MET A 7 -7.62 -19.37 -4.54
C MET A 7 -8.23 -18.36 -3.57
N LYS A 8 -9.56 -18.40 -3.36
CA LYS A 8 -10.22 -17.53 -2.41
C LYS A 8 -9.90 -17.88 -0.95
N LYS A 9 -9.61 -19.16 -0.67
CA LYS A 9 -9.23 -19.60 0.67
C LYS A 9 -7.79 -19.27 1.03
N MET A 10 -6.90 -19.17 0.02
CA MET A 10 -5.51 -18.82 0.25
C MET A 10 -5.41 -17.33 0.51
N LYS A 11 -4.92 -16.96 1.68
CA LYS A 11 -4.85 -15.56 2.12
C LYS A 11 -3.42 -15.16 2.34
N LYS A 12 -3.13 -13.90 2.01
CA LYS A 12 -1.87 -13.25 2.28
C LYS A 12 -2.14 -11.88 2.90
N TYR A 13 -1.15 -11.32 3.56
CA TYR A 13 -1.22 -9.95 4.06
C TYR A 13 -0.53 -9.02 3.06
N TYR A 14 -1.19 -7.92 2.77
CA TYR A 14 -0.76 -6.90 1.83
C TYR A 14 -0.63 -5.56 2.57
N LEU A 15 0.50 -4.90 2.38
CA LEU A 15 0.80 -3.62 3.00
C LEU A 15 0.47 -2.49 2.02
N ALA A 16 -0.53 -1.67 2.36
CA ALA A 16 -0.95 -0.54 1.54
C ALA A 16 -0.44 0.77 2.17
N TYR A 17 0.15 1.63 1.36
CA TYR A 17 0.66 2.93 1.82
C TYR A 17 0.12 4.11 1.00
N GLY A 18 -0.64 3.86 -0.05
CA GLY A 18 -1.15 4.89 -0.96
C GLY A 18 -2.65 4.77 -1.20
N SER A 19 -3.06 4.72 -2.47
CA SER A 19 -4.49 4.71 -2.83
C SER A 19 -5.25 3.52 -2.28
N ASN A 20 -4.59 2.40 -2.02
CA ASN A 20 -5.24 1.21 -1.46
C ASN A 20 -5.47 1.30 0.06
N LEU A 21 -5.10 2.41 0.68
CA LEU A 21 -5.60 2.78 2.01
C LEU A 21 -7.04 3.30 1.94
N ASN A 22 -7.47 3.75 0.78
CA ASN A 22 -8.86 4.17 0.58
C ASN A 22 -9.76 2.94 0.61
N ILE A 23 -10.52 2.78 1.69
CA ILE A 23 -11.28 1.55 1.94
C ILE A 23 -12.31 1.31 0.83
N ALA A 24 -13.03 2.34 0.42
CA ALA A 24 -14.03 2.21 -0.63
C ALA A 24 -13.41 1.75 -1.95
N GLN A 25 -12.27 2.33 -2.34
CA GLN A 25 -11.59 1.94 -3.58
C GLN A 25 -11.02 0.53 -3.50
N MET A 26 -10.40 0.19 -2.38
CA MET A 26 -9.83 -1.15 -2.20
C MET A 26 -10.91 -2.23 -2.24
N GLN A 27 -12.04 -2.00 -1.58
CA GLN A 27 -13.16 -2.95 -1.59
C GLN A 27 -13.76 -3.14 -2.99
N PHE A 28 -13.82 -2.06 -3.77
CA PHE A 28 -14.26 -2.15 -5.16
C PHE A 28 -13.27 -2.96 -6.01
N ARG A 29 -11.98 -2.71 -5.81
CA ARG A 29 -10.91 -3.39 -6.58
C ARG A 29 -10.74 -4.84 -6.17
N CYS A 30 -10.81 -5.11 -4.89
CA CYS A 30 -10.57 -6.42 -4.29
C CYS A 30 -11.70 -6.78 -3.32
N PRO A 31 -12.81 -7.34 -3.84
CA PRO A 31 -14.00 -7.57 -3.01
C PRO A 31 -13.79 -8.53 -1.83
N ASP A 32 -12.79 -9.42 -1.91
CA ASP A 32 -12.51 -10.38 -0.83
C ASP A 32 -11.58 -9.80 0.25
N ALA A 33 -11.06 -8.61 0.04
CA ALA A 33 -10.08 -8.01 0.95
C ALA A 33 -10.72 -7.56 2.27
N VAL A 34 -10.01 -7.80 3.37
CA VAL A 34 -10.46 -7.43 4.71
C VAL A 34 -9.34 -6.67 5.41
N VAL A 35 -9.69 -5.57 6.08
CA VAL A 35 -8.73 -4.84 6.91
C VAL A 35 -8.38 -5.69 8.13
N VAL A 36 -7.08 -5.95 8.31
CA VAL A 36 -6.57 -6.68 9.48
C VAL A 36 -6.11 -5.71 10.55
N GLY A 37 -5.39 -4.67 10.16
CA GLY A 37 -4.83 -3.73 11.11
C GLY A 37 -3.88 -2.74 10.47
N THR A 38 -2.89 -2.32 11.26
CA THR A 38 -1.91 -1.31 10.86
C THR A 38 -0.50 -1.77 11.22
N ALA A 39 0.48 -1.22 10.49
CA ALA A 39 1.89 -1.45 10.78
C ALA A 39 2.69 -0.21 10.36
N VAL A 40 3.97 -0.23 10.67
CA VAL A 40 4.92 0.81 10.26
C VAL A 40 6.10 0.12 9.59
N ILE A 41 6.47 0.58 8.39
CA ILE A 41 7.70 0.14 7.73
C ILE A 41 8.82 1.09 8.19
N PRO A 42 9.78 0.61 8.99
CA PRO A 42 10.88 1.46 9.45
C PRO A 42 11.92 1.65 8.33
N ASP A 43 12.64 2.76 8.38
CA ASP A 43 13.76 3.08 7.49
C ASP A 43 13.37 3.11 6.01
N TYR A 44 12.14 3.56 5.74
CA TYR A 44 11.63 3.87 4.41
C TYR A 44 10.94 5.22 4.43
N GLU A 45 10.89 5.89 3.27
CA GLU A 45 10.14 7.14 3.12
C GLU A 45 9.19 7.07 1.92
N LEU A 46 8.12 7.83 1.98
CA LEU A 46 7.16 7.99 0.88
C LEU A 46 7.70 8.97 -0.16
N LEU A 47 7.53 8.61 -1.44
CA LEU A 47 7.88 9.46 -2.57
C LEU A 47 6.78 9.38 -3.63
N PHE A 48 6.56 10.48 -4.35
CA PHE A 48 5.75 10.49 -5.56
C PHE A 48 6.70 10.41 -6.75
N LYS A 49 6.55 9.36 -7.56
CA LYS A 49 7.44 9.07 -8.70
C LYS A 49 6.65 8.52 -9.87
N GLY A 50 7.32 8.35 -11.00
CA GLY A 50 6.82 7.64 -12.17
C GLY A 50 6.43 8.51 -13.34
N SER A 51 6.04 9.77 -13.10
CA SER A 51 5.68 10.74 -14.13
C SER A 51 5.84 12.14 -13.58
N LEU A 52 6.25 13.10 -14.42
CA LEU A 52 6.35 14.50 -14.00
C LEU A 52 5.01 15.03 -13.48
N THR A 53 3.94 14.69 -14.18
CA THR A 53 2.57 15.00 -13.79
C THR A 53 1.79 13.69 -13.73
N GLY A 54 1.04 13.49 -12.66
CA GLY A 54 0.32 12.24 -12.44
C GLY A 54 1.18 11.13 -11.86
N ALA A 55 2.15 11.52 -11.02
CA ALA A 55 2.99 10.56 -10.28
C ALA A 55 2.18 9.77 -9.27
N TYR A 56 2.71 8.60 -8.90
CA TYR A 56 2.13 7.71 -7.90
C TYR A 56 3.07 7.51 -6.73
N LEU A 57 2.52 7.07 -5.59
CA LEU A 57 3.31 6.80 -4.40
C LEU A 57 4.16 5.54 -4.55
N THR A 58 5.34 5.61 -4.00
CA THR A 58 6.23 4.49 -3.76
C THR A 58 6.98 4.72 -2.45
N ILE A 59 7.77 3.75 -2.05
CA ILE A 59 8.62 3.85 -0.86
C ILE A 59 10.04 3.47 -1.23
N GLU A 60 11.01 4.13 -0.61
CA GLU A 60 12.43 3.85 -0.81
C GLU A 60 13.15 3.90 0.53
N PRO A 61 14.25 3.15 0.69
CA PRO A 61 15.01 3.16 1.94
C PRO A 61 15.49 4.56 2.31
N ARG A 62 15.30 4.91 3.57
CA ARG A 62 15.86 6.11 4.17
C ARG A 62 15.97 5.92 5.68
N GLN A 63 17.21 5.85 6.16
CA GLN A 63 17.48 5.64 7.58
C GLN A 63 16.78 6.70 8.44
N GLY A 64 16.07 6.25 9.47
CA GLY A 64 15.38 7.11 10.41
C GLY A 64 13.98 7.54 10.00
N ALA A 65 13.60 7.32 8.73
CA ALA A 65 12.23 7.60 8.27
C ALA A 65 11.32 6.40 8.56
N GLN A 66 10.03 6.58 8.37
CA GLN A 66 9.06 5.51 8.53
C GLN A 66 7.82 5.78 7.68
N VAL A 67 7.12 4.70 7.32
CA VAL A 67 5.91 4.77 6.50
C VAL A 67 4.79 4.02 7.21
N PRO A 68 3.68 4.68 7.53
CA PRO A 68 2.51 3.98 8.06
C PRO A 68 1.83 3.19 6.95
N VAL A 69 1.39 1.98 7.25
CA VAL A 69 0.72 1.11 6.28
C VAL A 69 -0.53 0.50 6.88
N GLY A 70 -1.56 0.39 6.05
CA GLY A 70 -2.70 -0.46 6.34
C GLY A 70 -2.40 -1.89 5.94
N VAL A 71 -2.88 -2.84 6.73
CA VAL A 71 -2.66 -4.26 6.46
C VAL A 71 -3.99 -4.88 6.04
N TRP A 72 -4.02 -5.41 4.83
CA TRP A 72 -5.17 -6.08 4.25
C TRP A 72 -4.91 -7.58 4.18
N GLU A 73 -5.90 -8.39 4.50
CA GLU A 73 -5.90 -9.80 4.14
C GLU A 73 -6.54 -9.92 2.77
N VAL A 74 -5.80 -10.47 1.82
CA VAL A 74 -6.24 -10.58 0.42
C VAL A 74 -6.18 -12.04 -0.04
N SER A 75 -7.13 -12.43 -0.89
CA SER A 75 -7.11 -13.73 -1.54
C SER A 75 -6.08 -13.73 -2.67
N LEU A 76 -5.72 -14.91 -3.15
CA LEU A 76 -4.85 -15.01 -4.33
C LEU A 76 -5.52 -14.38 -5.55
N ALA A 77 -6.84 -14.50 -5.68
CA ALA A 77 -7.59 -13.85 -6.76
C ALA A 77 -7.47 -12.33 -6.67
N ASP A 78 -7.56 -11.75 -5.46
CA ASP A 78 -7.37 -10.33 -5.25
C ASP A 78 -5.94 -9.90 -5.52
N GLU A 79 -4.96 -10.72 -5.16
CA GLU A 79 -3.56 -10.43 -5.45
C GLU A 79 -3.32 -10.29 -6.95
N LEU A 80 -3.94 -11.14 -7.77
CA LEU A 80 -3.84 -11.04 -9.23
C LEU A 80 -4.44 -9.73 -9.75
N LYS A 81 -5.52 -9.26 -9.14
CA LYS A 81 -6.11 -7.96 -9.48
C LYS A 81 -5.19 -6.80 -9.09
N LEU A 82 -4.57 -6.89 -7.92
CA LEU A 82 -3.58 -5.90 -7.48
C LEU A 82 -2.37 -5.89 -8.42
N ASP A 83 -1.89 -7.06 -8.84
CA ASP A 83 -0.78 -7.16 -9.77
C ASP A 83 -1.06 -6.38 -11.05
N ARG A 84 -2.27 -6.51 -11.59
CA ARG A 84 -2.67 -5.76 -12.79
C ARG A 84 -2.77 -4.26 -12.53
N TYR A 85 -3.38 -3.90 -11.42
CA TYR A 85 -3.54 -2.50 -11.02
C TYR A 85 -2.19 -1.81 -10.88
N GLU A 86 -1.22 -2.48 -10.26
CA GLU A 86 0.12 -1.94 -10.01
C GLU A 86 1.06 -2.08 -11.21
N GLY A 87 0.64 -2.76 -12.28
CA GLY A 87 1.51 -3.01 -13.43
C GLY A 87 2.70 -3.89 -13.07
N PHE A 88 2.47 -4.89 -12.21
CA PHE A 88 3.49 -5.84 -11.79
C PHE A 88 3.82 -6.80 -12.94
N PRO A 89 5.07 -7.14 -13.20
CA PRO A 89 6.28 -6.71 -12.49
C PRO A 89 6.99 -5.49 -13.11
N ASN A 90 6.43 -4.88 -14.17
CA ASN A 90 7.13 -3.89 -15.00
C ASN A 90 7.19 -2.51 -14.35
N PHE A 91 6.10 -2.06 -13.73
CA PHE A 91 6.03 -0.74 -13.10
C PHE A 91 6.37 -0.83 -11.61
N TYR A 92 5.69 -1.74 -10.89
CA TYR A 92 5.99 -2.07 -9.50
C TYR A 92 6.50 -3.50 -9.42
N TYR A 93 7.37 -3.78 -8.46
CA TYR A 93 7.76 -5.13 -8.07
C TYR A 93 7.23 -5.41 -6.66
N LYS A 94 7.23 -6.68 -6.24
CA LYS A 94 6.79 -7.08 -4.90
C LYS A 94 7.99 -7.39 -4.02
N LYS A 95 7.91 -6.96 -2.77
CA LYS A 95 8.88 -7.30 -1.75
C LYS A 95 8.15 -7.87 -0.54
N GLU A 96 8.70 -8.94 0.04
CA GLU A 96 8.20 -9.49 1.28
C GLU A 96 8.87 -8.81 2.47
N MET A 97 8.06 -8.53 3.49
CA MET A 97 8.53 -7.95 4.74
C MET A 97 7.88 -8.66 5.90
N ARG A 98 8.59 -8.75 7.01
CA ARG A 98 8.04 -9.26 8.26
C ARG A 98 7.98 -8.13 9.25
N LEU A 99 6.77 -7.78 9.68
CA LEU A 99 6.52 -6.60 10.51
C LEU A 99 5.59 -6.92 11.66
N PRO A 100 5.74 -6.20 12.80
CA PRO A 100 4.69 -6.19 13.82
C PRO A 100 3.42 -5.55 13.25
N VAL A 101 2.32 -6.27 13.32
CA VAL A 101 1.01 -5.80 12.86
C VAL A 101 0.10 -5.68 14.07
N LYS A 102 -0.50 -4.50 14.22
CA LYS A 102 -1.48 -4.25 15.27
C LYS A 102 -2.87 -4.56 14.73
N ASP A 103 -3.50 -5.58 15.31
CA ASP A 103 -4.85 -6.00 14.92
C ASP A 103 -5.85 -4.91 15.29
N ILE A 104 -6.70 -4.53 14.31
CA ILE A 104 -7.67 -3.45 14.48
C ILE A 104 -8.79 -3.80 15.47
N ARG A 105 -9.10 -5.09 15.65
CA ARG A 105 -10.18 -5.53 16.53
C ARG A 105 -9.72 -5.75 17.97
N THR A 106 -8.50 -6.28 18.16
CA THR A 106 -8.02 -6.68 19.48
C THR A 106 -6.97 -5.74 20.05
N GLY A 107 -6.30 -4.95 19.20
CA GLY A 107 -5.16 -4.13 19.58
C GLY A 107 -3.89 -4.93 19.85
N LYS A 108 -3.91 -6.25 19.67
CA LYS A 108 -2.75 -7.10 19.87
C LYS A 108 -1.77 -6.93 18.71
N VAL A 109 -0.49 -7.04 19.02
CA VAL A 109 0.59 -6.90 18.04
C VAL A 109 1.24 -8.25 17.85
N LYS A 110 1.34 -8.69 16.59
CA LYS A 110 2.02 -9.94 16.21
C LYS A 110 2.86 -9.72 14.97
N LEU A 111 3.97 -10.44 14.86
CA LEU A 111 4.77 -10.47 13.64
C LEU A 111 4.04 -11.23 12.55
N HIS A 112 3.97 -10.63 11.35
CA HIS A 112 3.39 -11.25 10.17
C HIS A 112 4.26 -11.02 8.97
N ASP A 113 4.33 -12.03 8.11
CA ASP A 113 4.87 -11.87 6.77
C ASP A 113 3.81 -11.19 5.90
N ALA A 114 4.24 -10.23 5.09
CA ALA A 114 3.35 -9.48 4.22
C ALA A 114 4.12 -9.07 2.97
N PHE A 115 3.39 -8.73 1.90
CA PHE A 115 4.03 -8.21 0.69
C PHE A 115 3.63 -6.76 0.46
N VAL A 116 4.50 -6.04 -0.23
CA VAL A 116 4.32 -4.64 -0.57
C VAL A 116 4.77 -4.42 -2.01
N TYR A 117 4.08 -3.54 -2.73
CA TYR A 117 4.50 -3.14 -4.07
C TYR A 117 5.43 -1.93 -3.96
N ILE A 118 6.54 -1.98 -4.68
CA ILE A 118 7.51 -0.90 -4.73
C ILE A 118 7.78 -0.59 -6.19
N MET A 119 7.68 0.70 -6.56
CA MET A 119 8.00 1.14 -7.91
C MET A 119 9.49 0.96 -8.16
N HIS A 120 9.87 0.52 -9.38
CA HIS A 120 11.27 0.42 -9.75
C HIS A 120 11.96 1.77 -9.53
N GLU A 121 13.10 1.76 -8.85
CA GLU A 121 13.72 2.96 -8.29
C GLU A 121 14.26 3.93 -9.33
N ASP A 122 14.44 3.49 -10.59
CA ASP A 122 14.92 4.36 -11.67
C ASP A 122 13.90 5.42 -12.12
N ARG A 123 12.68 5.35 -11.65
CA ARG A 123 11.65 6.36 -11.97
C ARG A 123 11.96 7.68 -11.28
N LYS A 124 11.54 8.79 -11.93
CA LYS A 124 11.81 10.13 -11.43
C LYS A 124 10.69 10.64 -10.54
N LEU A 125 11.05 11.59 -9.66
CA LEU A 125 10.08 12.32 -8.87
C LEU A 125 9.11 13.09 -9.77
N GLY A 126 7.87 13.23 -9.34
CA GLY A 126 6.86 13.97 -10.05
C GLY A 126 5.68 14.31 -9.14
N VAL A 127 4.80 15.17 -9.64
CA VAL A 127 3.65 15.68 -8.89
C VAL A 127 2.44 14.79 -9.15
N PRO A 128 1.71 14.34 -8.12
CA PRO A 128 0.49 13.56 -8.31
C PRO A 128 -0.64 14.43 -8.88
N THR A 129 -1.63 13.79 -9.50
CA THR A 129 -2.88 14.48 -9.83
C THR A 129 -3.63 14.82 -8.55
N SER A 130 -4.48 15.85 -8.62
CA SER A 130 -5.35 16.21 -7.49
C SER A 130 -6.25 15.05 -7.07
N PHE A 131 -6.75 14.30 -8.05
CA PHE A 131 -7.61 13.15 -7.78
C PHE A 131 -6.87 12.06 -6.99
N TYR A 132 -5.66 11.69 -7.43
CA TYR A 132 -4.87 10.67 -6.75
C TYR A 132 -4.49 11.12 -5.34
N MET A 133 -4.05 12.37 -5.19
CA MET A 133 -3.71 12.93 -3.87
C MET A 133 -4.91 12.89 -2.93
N ARG A 134 -6.10 13.26 -3.42
CA ARG A 134 -7.32 13.22 -2.62
C ARG A 134 -7.67 11.80 -2.19
N THR A 135 -7.54 10.85 -3.12
CA THR A 135 -7.79 9.43 -2.82
C THR A 135 -6.88 8.93 -1.70
N CYS A 136 -5.60 9.29 -1.75
CA CYS A 136 -4.65 8.91 -0.71
C CYS A 136 -4.95 9.59 0.63
N LEU A 137 -5.33 10.87 0.61
CA LEU A 137 -5.72 11.61 1.83
C LEU A 137 -6.93 10.96 2.50
N GLU A 138 -7.93 10.58 1.73
CA GLU A 138 -9.10 9.86 2.25
C GLU A 138 -8.69 8.53 2.88
N GLY A 139 -7.80 7.79 2.24
CA GLY A 139 -7.28 6.53 2.78
C GLY A 139 -6.53 6.73 4.09
N TYR A 140 -5.70 7.76 4.20
CA TYR A 140 -5.02 8.09 5.45
C TYR A 140 -6.03 8.38 6.57
N ARG A 141 -7.09 9.12 6.26
CA ARG A 141 -8.16 9.39 7.22
C ARG A 141 -8.93 8.12 7.59
N ASP A 142 -9.19 7.24 6.62
CA ASP A 142 -9.86 5.97 6.88
C ASP A 142 -9.11 5.12 7.91
N PHE A 143 -7.78 5.16 7.87
CA PHE A 143 -6.94 4.40 8.79
C PHE A 143 -6.49 5.21 10.02
N GLY A 144 -6.84 6.49 10.08
CA GLY A 144 -6.43 7.35 11.19
C GLY A 144 -4.95 7.72 11.19
N PHE A 145 -4.31 7.72 10.03
CA PHE A 145 -2.91 8.07 9.91
C PHE A 145 -2.70 9.58 9.83
N ASP A 146 -1.54 10.03 10.30
CA ASP A 146 -1.13 11.42 10.19
C ASP A 146 -0.87 11.77 8.72
N THR A 147 -1.61 12.74 8.19
CA THR A 147 -1.48 13.17 6.81
C THR A 147 -0.15 13.88 6.53
N ALA A 148 0.60 14.24 7.56
CA ALA A 148 1.93 14.86 7.40
C ALA A 148 2.89 13.99 6.58
N PHE A 149 2.76 12.67 6.64
CA PHE A 149 3.56 11.77 5.80
C PHE A 149 3.32 12.01 4.32
N LEU A 150 2.05 12.17 3.92
CA LEU A 150 1.69 12.47 2.52
C LEU A 150 2.14 13.87 2.11
N LEU A 151 1.94 14.85 2.97
CA LEU A 151 2.32 16.23 2.69
C LEU A 151 3.83 16.36 2.52
N ALA A 152 4.60 15.66 3.34
CA ALA A 152 6.06 15.64 3.21
C ALA A 152 6.49 14.98 1.89
N ALA A 153 5.83 13.89 1.47
CA ALA A 153 6.10 13.26 0.18
C ALA A 153 5.77 14.22 -0.98
N TYR A 154 4.66 14.94 -0.85
CA TYR A 154 4.28 15.95 -1.85
C TYR A 154 5.35 17.05 -1.96
N ASP A 155 5.82 17.58 -0.84
CA ASP A 155 6.86 18.61 -0.82
C ASP A 155 8.15 18.13 -1.49
N ARG A 156 8.51 16.86 -1.27
CA ARG A 156 9.70 16.27 -1.92
C ARG A 156 9.55 16.14 -3.44
N SER A 157 8.32 16.15 -3.95
CA SER A 157 8.04 16.00 -5.39
C SER A 157 8.13 17.31 -6.16
N LEU A 158 8.16 18.45 -5.47
CA LEU A 158 8.18 19.78 -6.09
C LEU A 158 9.56 20.19 -6.61
#